data_3373eadea9c137874c7eefebf044572f
#
_entry.id   3373eadea9c137874c7eefebf044572f
#
_cell.length_a   1.000
_cell.length_b   1.000
_cell.length_c   1.000
_cell.angle_alpha   90.00
_cell.angle_beta   90.00
_cell.angle_gamma   90.00
#
_symmetry.space_group_name_H-M   'P 1'
#
loop_
_entity.id
_entity.type
_entity.pdbx_description
1 polymer ?
#
loop_
_entity_poly.entity_id
_entity_poly.type
_entity_poly.pdbx_seq_one_letter_code
_entity_poly.pdbx_strand_id
1 'polypeptide(L)'
;YENLENGREVTTEVSIAGRIVAKRVFGKLAFFEIQDETGKIQLYLEKQKIDAHMTDLSGAFNHLKKLADTGDILGAKGSIKRTEKGELSVYVSEYAFLTKSLLPLPDKWHGLTDTEKRYRQRYVDLIVNPEVRQTFRRRAQITASIRRYLEEKDFLEIETPVLQSEA
;
A
#
# COMPACT_ATOMS: atom_id res chain seq x y z
N TYR A 1 -11.98 -12.60 -8.34
CA TYR A 1 -12.46 -13.03 -7.01
C TYR A 1 -13.68 -12.23 -6.51
N GLU A 2 -14.22 -11.33 -7.33
CA GLU A 2 -15.40 -10.53 -6.97
C GLU A 2 -16.63 -11.40 -6.67
N ASN A 3 -16.77 -12.52 -7.37
CA ASN A 3 -17.89 -13.48 -7.23
C ASN A 3 -17.65 -14.58 -6.19
N LEU A 4 -16.59 -14.48 -5.36
CA LEU A 4 -16.34 -15.46 -4.31
C LEU A 4 -17.41 -15.34 -3.21
N GLU A 5 -18.06 -16.45 -2.84
CA GLU A 5 -19.05 -16.48 -1.77
C GLU A 5 -18.44 -16.18 -0.39
N ASN A 6 -19.26 -15.63 0.51
CA ASN A 6 -18.84 -15.35 1.89
C ASN A 6 -18.41 -16.65 2.61
N GLY A 7 -17.37 -16.55 3.42
CA GLY A 7 -16.80 -17.70 4.14
C GLY A 7 -15.90 -18.60 3.28
N ARG A 8 -15.89 -18.45 1.96
CA ARG A 8 -15.09 -19.29 1.05
C ARG A 8 -13.63 -18.89 1.02
N GLU A 9 -12.78 -19.89 0.93
CA GLU A 9 -11.34 -19.79 0.69
C GLU A 9 -11.00 -20.48 -0.63
N VAL A 10 -10.13 -19.85 -1.41
CA VAL A 10 -9.54 -20.40 -2.64
C VAL A 10 -8.10 -20.73 -2.37
N THR A 11 -7.68 -21.95 -2.70
CA THR A 11 -6.31 -22.44 -2.45
C THR A 11 -5.23 -21.78 -3.28
N THR A 12 -5.59 -20.90 -4.21
CA THR A 12 -4.62 -20.10 -4.97
C THR A 12 -3.78 -19.27 -4.02
N GLU A 13 -2.49 -19.53 -4.00
CA GLU A 13 -1.53 -18.80 -3.19
C GLU A 13 -1.14 -17.50 -3.90
N VAL A 14 -1.14 -16.41 -3.14
CA VAL A 14 -0.74 -15.07 -3.62
C VAL A 14 0.31 -14.49 -2.70
N SER A 15 1.22 -13.70 -3.29
CA SER A 15 2.18 -12.90 -2.56
C SER A 15 1.93 -11.43 -2.90
N ILE A 16 1.70 -10.63 -1.89
CA ILE A 16 1.40 -9.21 -2.02
C ILE A 16 2.24 -8.40 -1.05
N ALA A 17 2.44 -7.13 -1.36
CA ALA A 17 3.09 -6.19 -0.46
C ALA A 17 2.36 -4.86 -0.46
N GLY A 18 2.37 -4.17 0.67
CA GLY A 18 1.72 -2.87 0.78
C GLY A 18 1.98 -2.20 2.12
N ARG A 19 1.59 -0.93 2.21
CA ARG A 19 1.68 -0.15 3.43
C ARG A 19 0.50 -0.46 4.35
N ILE A 20 0.77 -0.79 5.60
CA ILE A 20 -0.27 -0.96 6.62
C ILE A 20 -0.95 0.39 6.86
N VAL A 21 -2.23 0.49 6.52
CA VAL A 21 -3.04 1.70 6.71
C VAL A 21 -4.06 1.56 7.84
N ALA A 22 -4.34 0.34 8.27
CA ALA A 22 -5.14 0.06 9.46
C ALA A 22 -4.73 -1.27 10.10
N LYS A 23 -4.82 -1.33 11.42
CA LYS A 23 -4.50 -2.51 12.22
C LYS A 23 -5.58 -2.72 13.27
N ARG A 24 -6.16 -3.90 13.31
CA ARG A 24 -7.14 -4.33 14.33
C ARG A 24 -6.74 -5.70 14.84
N VAL A 25 -6.68 -5.85 16.16
CA VAL A 25 -6.20 -7.08 16.81
C VAL A 25 -7.24 -7.59 17.81
N PHE A 26 -7.59 -8.86 17.71
CA PHE A 26 -8.60 -9.56 18.53
C PHE A 26 -8.03 -10.89 19.04
N GLY A 27 -7.29 -10.85 20.14
CA GLY A 27 -6.72 -12.05 20.75
C GLY A 27 -5.79 -12.83 19.82
N LYS A 28 -6.30 -13.93 19.24
CA LYS A 28 -5.59 -14.83 18.30
C LYS A 28 -5.81 -14.48 16.83
N LEU A 29 -6.60 -13.45 16.55
CA LEU A 29 -6.89 -12.94 15.21
C LEU A 29 -6.40 -11.50 15.07
N ALA A 30 -5.96 -11.12 13.88
CA ALA A 30 -5.71 -9.75 13.53
C ALA A 30 -6.14 -9.48 12.09
N PHE A 31 -6.52 -8.24 11.83
CA PHE A 31 -6.88 -7.74 10.51
C PHE A 31 -6.04 -6.51 10.22
N PHE A 32 -5.21 -6.60 9.21
CA PHE A 32 -4.47 -5.45 8.72
C PHE A 32 -5.03 -5.07 7.35
N GLU A 33 -5.22 -3.79 7.11
CA GLU A 33 -5.51 -3.26 5.79
C GLU A 33 -4.20 -2.77 5.21
N ILE A 34 -3.78 -3.33 4.10
CA ILE A 34 -2.60 -2.86 3.37
C ILE A 34 -3.02 -2.16 2.09
N GLN A 35 -2.23 -1.18 1.70
CA GLN A 35 -2.45 -0.37 0.50
C GLN A 35 -1.19 -0.34 -0.34
N ASP A 36 -1.35 -0.57 -1.64
CA ASP A 36 -0.33 -0.37 -2.66
C ASP A 36 -0.75 0.74 -3.65
N GLU A 37 -0.16 0.70 -4.84
CA GLU A 37 -0.48 1.60 -5.93
C GLU A 37 -1.87 1.35 -6.53
N THR A 38 -2.33 0.10 -6.56
CA THR A 38 -3.55 -0.34 -7.24
C THR A 38 -4.78 -0.22 -6.36
N GLY A 39 -4.63 -0.38 -5.04
CA GLY A 39 -5.76 -0.32 -4.12
C GLY A 39 -5.44 -0.78 -2.72
N LYS A 40 -6.47 -1.27 -2.05
CA LYS A 40 -6.41 -1.76 -0.67
C LYS A 40 -6.91 -3.18 -0.61
N ILE A 41 -6.33 -3.98 0.28
CA ILE A 41 -6.81 -5.31 0.60
C ILE A 41 -6.61 -5.61 2.08
N GLN A 42 -7.51 -6.42 2.63
CA GLN A 42 -7.40 -6.89 4.00
C GLN A 42 -6.49 -8.12 4.09
N LEU A 43 -5.62 -8.14 5.09
CA LEU A 43 -4.92 -9.34 5.54
C LEU A 43 -5.71 -9.95 6.70
N TYR A 44 -6.10 -11.21 6.55
CA TYR A 44 -6.69 -12.03 7.61
C TYR A 44 -5.56 -12.83 8.25
N LEU A 45 -5.23 -12.52 9.50
CA LEU A 45 -4.08 -13.01 10.23
C LEU A 45 -4.56 -13.88 11.41
N GLU A 46 -4.37 -15.18 11.31
CA GLU A 46 -4.72 -16.12 12.36
C GLU A 46 -3.47 -16.72 12.97
N LYS A 47 -3.40 -16.70 14.32
CA LYS A 47 -2.24 -17.18 15.07
C LYS A 47 -1.86 -18.61 14.70
N GLN A 48 -2.85 -19.52 14.63
CA GLN A 48 -2.60 -20.93 14.38
C GLN A 48 -1.99 -21.17 13.00
N LYS A 49 -2.49 -20.48 11.95
CA LYS A 49 -1.99 -20.62 10.59
C LYS A 49 -0.58 -20.04 10.45
N ILE A 50 -0.34 -18.85 10.96
CA ILE A 50 0.97 -18.20 10.87
C ILE A 50 2.03 -18.97 11.65
N ASP A 51 1.76 -19.33 12.90
CA ASP A 51 2.73 -20.05 13.75
C ASP A 51 3.03 -21.46 13.20
N ALA A 52 2.10 -22.09 12.45
CA ALA A 52 2.29 -23.37 11.81
C ALA A 52 3.19 -23.32 10.56
N HIS A 53 3.16 -22.22 9.81
CA HIS A 53 3.95 -22.05 8.59
C HIS A 53 5.31 -21.41 8.83
N MET A 54 5.38 -20.46 9.76
CA MET A 54 6.63 -19.75 10.09
C MET A 54 7.35 -20.42 11.27
N THR A 55 7.78 -21.65 11.08
CA THR A 55 8.42 -22.47 12.16
C THR A 55 9.77 -21.94 12.62
N ASP A 56 10.48 -21.20 11.77
CA ASP A 56 11.79 -20.59 12.08
C ASP A 56 11.67 -19.43 13.07
N LEU A 57 10.48 -18.89 13.27
CA LEU A 57 10.20 -17.78 14.17
C LEU A 57 9.16 -18.21 15.23
N SER A 58 9.64 -18.62 16.39
CA SER A 58 8.75 -19.00 17.51
C SER A 58 7.82 -17.84 17.88
N GLY A 59 6.51 -18.11 17.81
CA GLY A 59 5.48 -17.11 18.10
C GLY A 59 5.38 -16.00 17.06
N ALA A 60 5.53 -16.34 15.78
CA ALA A 60 5.51 -15.43 14.65
C ALA A 60 4.32 -14.48 14.65
N PHE A 61 3.11 -14.95 14.99
CA PHE A 61 1.94 -14.09 15.12
C PHE A 61 2.09 -13.03 16.23
N ASN A 62 2.63 -13.41 17.38
CA ASN A 62 2.86 -12.45 18.47
C ASN A 62 3.94 -11.43 18.13
N HIS A 63 4.98 -11.87 17.40
CA HIS A 63 6.02 -11.01 16.86
C HIS A 63 5.42 -9.96 15.90
N LEU A 64 4.63 -10.40 14.92
CA LEU A 64 3.92 -9.51 14.01
C LEU A 64 3.02 -8.51 14.75
N LYS A 65 2.20 -9.03 15.67
CA LYS A 65 1.30 -8.21 16.47
C LYS A 65 2.01 -7.12 17.27
N LYS A 66 3.19 -7.43 17.84
CA LYS A 66 3.98 -6.50 18.65
C LYS A 66 4.72 -5.46 17.82
N LEU A 67 5.26 -5.86 16.69
CA LEU A 67 6.20 -5.03 15.91
C LEU A 67 5.56 -4.30 14.73
N ALA A 68 4.41 -4.76 14.22
CA ALA A 68 3.77 -4.08 13.10
C ALA A 68 3.10 -2.79 13.55
N ASP A 69 3.40 -1.72 12.86
CA ASP A 69 2.80 -0.39 13.06
C ASP A 69 2.12 0.10 11.78
N THR A 70 1.15 1.00 11.97
CA THR A 70 0.56 1.72 10.82
C THR A 70 1.63 2.56 10.15
N GLY A 71 1.78 2.40 8.84
CA GLY A 71 2.84 3.03 8.07
C GLY A 71 3.93 2.08 7.61
N ASP A 72 4.11 0.93 8.28
CA ASP A 72 5.06 -0.10 7.84
C ASP A 72 4.70 -0.65 6.47
N ILE A 73 5.71 -1.11 5.72
CA ILE A 73 5.51 -1.88 4.49
C ILE A 73 5.69 -3.35 4.85
N LEU A 74 4.64 -4.12 4.63
CA LEU A 74 4.57 -5.55 4.92
C LEU A 74 4.37 -6.34 3.64
N GLY A 75 5.16 -7.40 3.46
CA GLY A 75 4.89 -8.48 2.53
C GLY A 75 4.06 -9.56 3.22
N ALA A 76 3.10 -10.13 2.50
CA ALA A 76 2.27 -11.21 2.99
C ALA A 76 2.04 -12.26 1.88
N LYS A 77 2.09 -13.53 2.26
CA LYS A 77 1.82 -14.68 1.41
C LYS A 77 0.69 -15.50 2.01
N GLY A 78 -0.21 -15.98 1.19
CA GLY A 78 -1.35 -16.77 1.66
C GLY A 78 -2.39 -17.02 0.58
N SER A 79 -3.51 -17.60 0.98
CA SER A 79 -4.65 -17.91 0.14
C SER A 79 -5.65 -16.76 0.08
N ILE A 80 -6.47 -16.71 -0.97
CA ILE A 80 -7.56 -15.75 -1.07
C ILE A 80 -8.77 -16.24 -0.29
N LYS A 81 -9.31 -15.40 0.56
CA LYS A 81 -10.48 -15.70 1.38
C LYS A 81 -11.48 -14.55 1.36
N ARG A 82 -12.76 -14.84 1.27
CA ARG A 82 -13.80 -13.88 1.59
C ARG A 82 -14.30 -14.18 3.01
N THR A 83 -14.26 -13.17 3.87
CA THR A 83 -14.75 -13.33 5.25
C THR A 83 -16.26 -13.52 5.29
N GLU A 84 -16.80 -14.00 6.42
CA GLU A 84 -18.26 -14.11 6.63
C GLU A 84 -19.00 -12.79 6.42
N LYS A 85 -18.31 -11.67 6.65
CA LYS A 85 -18.85 -10.30 6.45
C LYS A 85 -18.68 -9.78 5.01
N GLY A 86 -18.20 -10.62 4.08
CA GLY A 86 -18.05 -10.29 2.67
C GLY A 86 -16.75 -9.58 2.29
N GLU A 87 -15.82 -9.34 3.23
CA GLU A 87 -14.56 -8.66 2.95
C GLU A 87 -13.58 -9.59 2.24
N LEU A 88 -13.10 -9.20 1.05
CA LEU A 88 -12.05 -9.94 0.35
C LEU A 88 -10.72 -9.76 1.07
N SER A 89 -10.07 -10.87 1.40
CA SER A 89 -8.88 -10.87 2.23
C SER A 89 -7.85 -11.87 1.73
N VAL A 90 -6.59 -11.63 2.05
CA VAL A 90 -5.55 -12.65 1.99
C VAL A 90 -5.46 -13.32 3.35
N TYR A 91 -5.70 -14.63 3.38
CA TYR A 91 -5.54 -15.47 4.57
C TYR A 91 -4.08 -15.88 4.71
N VAL A 92 -3.37 -15.11 5.51
CA VAL A 92 -1.91 -15.09 5.56
C VAL A 92 -1.35 -16.35 6.21
N SER A 93 -0.40 -16.99 5.53
CA SER A 93 0.45 -18.07 6.05
C SER A 93 1.83 -17.56 6.48
N GLU A 94 2.41 -16.64 5.69
CA GLU A 94 3.73 -16.10 5.92
C GLU A 94 3.73 -14.58 5.75
N TYR A 95 4.63 -13.89 6.45
CA TYR A 95 4.81 -12.46 6.32
C TYR A 95 6.30 -12.06 6.37
N ALA A 96 6.60 -10.88 5.85
CA ALA A 96 7.93 -10.28 5.97
C ALA A 96 7.80 -8.77 6.20
N PHE A 97 8.52 -8.22 7.18
CA PHE A 97 8.70 -6.78 7.28
C PHE A 97 9.66 -6.32 6.19
N LEU A 98 9.17 -5.51 5.27
CA LEU A 98 9.97 -4.96 4.17
C LEU A 98 10.59 -3.62 4.56
N THR A 99 9.82 -2.77 5.25
CA THR A 99 10.31 -1.48 5.75
C THR A 99 9.50 -1.06 6.96
N LYS A 100 10.17 -0.58 8.00
CA LYS A 100 9.55 0.03 9.17
C LYS A 100 9.31 1.53 8.95
N SER A 101 8.15 2.02 9.35
CA SER A 101 7.86 3.45 9.43
C SER A 101 8.42 3.99 10.75
N LEU A 102 9.53 4.71 10.68
CA LEU A 102 10.21 5.23 11.88
C LEU A 102 9.47 6.42 12.52
N LEU A 103 8.63 7.09 11.73
CA LEU A 103 7.80 8.20 12.20
C LEU A 103 6.32 7.84 12.03
N PRO A 104 5.45 8.23 12.98
CA PRO A 104 4.03 7.98 12.87
C PRO A 104 3.44 8.76 11.70
N LEU A 105 2.51 8.14 10.99
CA LEU A 105 1.69 8.84 9.99
C LEU A 105 0.68 9.76 10.70
N PRO A 106 0.26 10.86 10.03
CA PRO A 106 -0.85 11.67 10.51
C PRO A 106 -2.11 10.84 10.78
N ASP A 107 -2.95 11.33 11.69
CA ASP A 107 -4.21 10.67 12.05
C ASP A 107 -5.03 10.35 10.79
N LYS A 108 -5.55 9.11 10.76
CA LYS A 108 -6.37 8.60 9.65
C LYS A 108 -7.61 9.46 9.37
N TRP A 109 -8.20 10.09 10.40
CA TRP A 109 -9.43 10.86 10.28
C TRP A 109 -9.22 12.29 9.82
N HIS A 110 -8.13 12.91 10.24
CA HIS A 110 -7.83 14.31 9.92
C HIS A 110 -6.86 14.42 8.74
N GLY A 111 -6.05 13.37 8.50
CA GLY A 111 -5.03 13.38 7.45
C GLY A 111 -4.04 14.52 7.62
N LEU A 112 -3.40 14.91 6.52
CA LEU A 112 -2.57 16.10 6.44
C LEU A 112 -3.34 17.17 5.66
N THR A 113 -4.07 18.05 6.39
CA THR A 113 -4.96 19.06 5.78
C THR A 113 -4.31 20.42 5.63
N ASP A 114 -3.38 20.77 6.52
CA ASP A 114 -2.65 22.05 6.47
C ASP A 114 -1.83 22.19 5.19
N THR A 115 -2.10 23.25 4.43
CA THR A 115 -1.51 23.46 3.09
C THR A 115 0.00 23.59 3.14
N GLU A 116 0.55 24.33 4.10
CA GLU A 116 1.99 24.52 4.21
C GLU A 116 2.70 23.23 4.57
N LYS A 117 2.18 22.49 5.53
CA LYS A 117 2.70 21.15 5.88
C LYS A 117 2.65 20.18 4.71
N ARG A 118 1.57 20.20 3.92
CA ARG A 118 1.44 19.37 2.70
C ARG A 118 2.51 19.68 1.67
N TYR A 119 2.86 20.93 1.48
CA TYR A 119 3.94 21.33 0.57
C TYR A 119 5.33 21.00 1.12
N ARG A 120 5.55 21.19 2.42
CA ARG A 120 6.84 20.87 3.06
C ARG A 120 7.10 19.38 3.21
N GLN A 121 6.04 18.60 3.42
CA GLN A 121 6.09 17.14 3.58
C GLN A 121 5.30 16.43 2.47
N ARG A 122 5.62 16.73 1.22
CA ARG A 122 4.94 16.20 0.05
C ARG A 122 4.88 14.68 0.05
N TYR A 123 5.90 14.00 0.51
CA TYR A 123 5.93 12.55 0.64
C TYR A 123 4.86 12.01 1.60
N VAL A 124 4.60 12.69 2.72
CA VAL A 124 3.52 12.33 3.64
C VAL A 124 2.16 12.59 3.01
N ASP A 125 1.98 13.75 2.37
CA ASP A 125 0.75 14.10 1.64
C ASP A 125 0.40 13.04 0.59
N LEU A 126 1.38 12.54 -0.16
CA LEU A 126 1.21 11.46 -1.15
C LEU A 126 0.89 10.10 -0.51
N ILE A 127 1.32 9.85 0.73
CA ILE A 127 1.02 8.60 1.46
C ILE A 127 -0.43 8.62 1.95
N VAL A 128 -0.87 9.73 2.57
CA VAL A 128 -2.13 9.79 3.31
C VAL A 128 -3.32 10.28 2.49
N ASN A 129 -3.07 11.03 1.40
CA ASN A 129 -4.10 11.62 0.54
C ASN A 129 -4.09 10.97 -0.86
N PRO A 130 -4.91 9.94 -1.12
CA PRO A 130 -4.93 9.23 -2.40
C PRO A 130 -5.27 10.12 -3.60
N GLU A 131 -6.15 11.11 -3.43
CA GLU A 131 -6.54 12.07 -4.47
C GLU A 131 -5.36 12.93 -4.94
N VAL A 132 -4.42 13.24 -4.06
CA VAL A 132 -3.20 13.98 -4.41
C VAL A 132 -2.32 13.14 -5.34
N ARG A 133 -2.19 11.83 -5.07
CA ARG A 133 -1.48 10.90 -5.97
C ARG A 133 -2.10 10.90 -7.37
N GLN A 134 -3.42 10.89 -7.46
CA GLN A 134 -4.12 10.94 -8.75
C GLN A 134 -3.82 12.23 -9.51
N THR A 135 -3.73 13.36 -8.84
CA THR A 135 -3.36 14.63 -9.46
C THR A 135 -1.96 14.56 -10.09
N PHE A 136 -0.97 14.03 -9.37
CA PHE A 136 0.38 13.87 -9.91
C PHE A 136 0.45 12.85 -11.05
N ARG A 137 -0.30 11.75 -10.98
CA ARG A 137 -0.41 10.78 -12.07
C ARG A 137 -1.00 11.40 -13.33
N ARG A 138 -2.11 12.14 -13.19
CA ARG A 138 -2.74 12.85 -14.32
C ARG A 138 -1.77 13.85 -14.96
N ARG A 139 -1.04 14.61 -14.13
CA ARG A 139 -0.02 15.52 -14.62
C ARG A 139 1.06 14.79 -15.44
N ALA A 140 1.60 13.69 -14.93
CA ALA A 140 2.58 12.88 -15.65
C ALA A 140 2.02 12.34 -16.97
N GLN A 141 0.79 11.83 -16.96
CA GLN A 141 0.12 11.35 -18.16
C GLN A 141 -0.09 12.45 -19.21
N ILE A 142 -0.49 13.65 -18.80
CA ILE A 142 -0.66 14.81 -19.69
C ILE A 142 0.69 15.14 -20.36
N THR A 143 1.76 15.26 -19.58
CA THR A 143 3.10 15.55 -20.13
C THR A 143 3.57 14.48 -21.10
N ALA A 144 3.39 13.21 -20.75
CA ALA A 144 3.74 12.08 -21.63
C ALA A 144 2.91 12.08 -22.92
N SER A 145 1.63 12.44 -22.85
CA SER A 145 0.76 12.51 -24.02
C SER A 145 1.16 13.65 -24.98
N ILE A 146 1.54 14.81 -24.42
CA ILE A 146 2.04 15.93 -25.22
C ILE A 146 3.33 15.54 -25.94
N ARG A 147 4.29 14.94 -25.23
CA ARG A 147 5.55 14.48 -25.81
C ARG A 147 5.29 13.51 -26.97
N ARG A 148 4.50 12.47 -26.71
CA ARG A 148 4.16 11.47 -27.74
C ARG A 148 3.50 12.10 -28.96
N TYR A 149 2.54 13.00 -28.76
CA TYR A 149 1.86 13.69 -29.85
C TYR A 149 2.83 14.49 -30.72
N LEU A 150 3.80 15.17 -30.15
CA LEU A 150 4.80 15.94 -30.88
C LEU A 150 5.80 15.02 -31.60
N GLU A 151 6.26 13.95 -30.98
CA GLU A 151 7.14 12.95 -31.57
C GLU A 151 6.47 12.29 -32.81
N GLU A 152 5.17 11.96 -32.72
CA GLU A 152 4.39 11.43 -33.83
C GLU A 152 4.23 12.43 -35.02
N LYS A 153 4.57 13.69 -34.79
CA LYS A 153 4.58 14.77 -35.79
C LYS A 153 5.99 15.16 -36.22
N ASP A 154 6.98 14.30 -35.97
CA ASP A 154 8.37 14.50 -36.32
C ASP A 154 9.04 15.70 -35.62
N PHE A 155 8.51 16.14 -34.45
CA PHE A 155 9.19 17.10 -33.61
C PHE A 155 10.21 16.39 -32.73
N LEU A 156 11.38 17.03 -32.56
CA LEU A 156 12.41 16.55 -31.64
C LEU A 156 12.35 17.34 -30.34
N GLU A 157 12.31 16.64 -29.20
CA GLU A 157 12.48 17.30 -27.89
C GLU A 157 13.95 17.67 -27.70
N ILE A 158 14.20 18.95 -27.38
CA ILE A 158 15.55 19.45 -27.09
C ILE A 158 15.59 20.10 -25.71
N GLU A 159 16.74 20.02 -25.07
CA GLU A 159 17.01 20.76 -23.84
C GLU A 159 17.62 22.10 -24.18
N THR A 160 17.01 23.17 -23.65
CA THR A 160 17.53 24.54 -23.78
C THR A 160 18.12 25.02 -22.46
N PRO A 161 19.12 25.94 -22.46
CA PRO A 161 19.61 26.55 -21.25
C PRO A 161 18.48 27.22 -20.46
N VAL A 162 18.38 26.92 -19.14
CA VAL A 162 17.38 27.53 -18.25
C VAL A 162 17.75 28.95 -17.88
N LEU A 163 19.05 29.23 -17.77
CA LEU A 163 19.60 30.55 -17.46
C LEU A 163 20.41 31.03 -18.67
N GLN A 164 20.16 32.26 -19.10
CA GLN A 164 20.88 32.93 -20.18
C GLN A 164 21.36 34.28 -19.68
N SER A 165 22.50 34.72 -20.20
CA SER A 165 23.07 36.04 -19.91
C SER A 165 22.40 37.19 -20.70
N GLU A 166 21.73 36.83 -21.80
CA GLU A 166 20.99 37.76 -22.65
C GLU A 166 19.58 37.20 -22.92
N ALA A 167 18.59 38.07 -22.94
CA ALA A 167 17.20 37.77 -23.23
C ALA A 167 16.89 37.89 -24.72
#